data_569fca2614849b9a740fc66927e7eedb
#
_entry.id   569fca2614849b9a740fc66927e7eedb
#
_cell.length_a   1.000
_cell.length_b   1.000
_cell.length_c   1.000
_cell.angle_alpha   90.00
_cell.angle_beta   90.00
_cell.angle_gamma   90.00
#
_symmetry.space_group_name_H-M   'P 1'
#
loop_
_entity.id
_entity.type
_entity.pdbx_description
1 polymer ?
#
loop_
_entity_poly.entity_id
_entity_poly.type
_entity_poly.pdbx_seq_one_letter_code
_entity_poly.pdbx_strand_id
1 'polypeptide(L)'
;MKVCGITRAEDALAAEAAGADAVGVILWGRSPRRVDLSAAAAALRSLGPFVQRVGVVVDAPETFIHEAITRLRLGAVQFHGHEEPAFMAPFRARVAVIRALSYGPELDLGRLARLPVDALLIDGLRPGSGQAFDWSAATRLGALEGWVLAGGLRPDNVAAAVRALQPMGVDVASGVETAPGVKDQAALRRFVAAAKSAR
;
A
#
# COMPACT_ATOMS: atom_id res chain seq x y z
N MET A 1 -6.58 1.34 -6.46
CA MET A 1 -6.83 0.94 -5.06
C MET A 1 -6.00 -0.29 -4.73
N LYS A 2 -5.33 -0.28 -3.56
CA LYS A 2 -4.44 -1.37 -3.12
C LYS A 2 -5.00 -2.06 -1.88
N VAL A 3 -4.87 -3.40 -1.82
CA VAL A 3 -5.13 -4.22 -0.62
C VAL A 3 -3.79 -4.77 -0.12
N CYS A 4 -3.36 -4.35 1.06
CA CYS A 4 -2.03 -4.65 1.61
C CYS A 4 -2.07 -5.72 2.70
N GLY A 5 -0.92 -6.38 2.94
CA GLY A 5 -0.80 -7.42 3.97
C GLY A 5 -1.44 -8.74 3.58
N ILE A 6 -1.38 -9.10 2.30
CA ILE A 6 -1.78 -10.40 1.79
C ILE A 6 -0.78 -11.46 2.27
N THR A 7 -1.30 -12.52 2.89
CA THR A 7 -0.52 -13.66 3.38
C THR A 7 -1.00 -14.99 2.77
N ARG A 8 -2.20 -15.03 2.18
CA ARG A 8 -2.86 -16.23 1.66
C ARG A 8 -3.36 -16.02 0.24
N ALA A 9 -3.34 -17.09 -0.58
CA ALA A 9 -3.79 -17.03 -1.97
C ALA A 9 -5.29 -16.71 -2.10
N GLU A 10 -6.11 -17.23 -1.19
CA GLU A 10 -7.54 -16.96 -1.16
C GLU A 10 -7.87 -15.49 -0.94
N ASP A 11 -7.07 -14.78 -0.11
CA ASP A 11 -7.25 -13.35 0.13
C ASP A 11 -6.78 -12.50 -1.08
N ALA A 12 -5.72 -12.95 -1.75
CA ALA A 12 -5.29 -12.33 -3.00
C ALA A 12 -6.35 -12.41 -4.09
N LEU A 13 -6.92 -13.60 -4.29
CA LEU A 13 -8.01 -13.83 -5.26
C LEU A 13 -9.29 -13.07 -4.88
N ALA A 14 -9.62 -13.01 -3.58
CA ALA A 14 -10.76 -12.24 -3.11
C ALA A 14 -10.58 -10.72 -3.35
N ALA A 15 -9.35 -10.21 -3.21
CA ALA A 15 -9.04 -8.82 -3.53
C ALA A 15 -9.18 -8.53 -5.04
N GLU A 16 -8.65 -9.40 -5.89
CA GLU A 16 -8.81 -9.32 -7.35
C GLU A 16 -10.28 -9.37 -7.75
N ALA A 17 -11.03 -10.37 -7.26
CA ALA A 17 -12.46 -10.54 -7.56
C ALA A 17 -13.31 -9.36 -7.09
N ALA A 18 -12.92 -8.69 -6.01
CA ALA A 18 -13.55 -7.46 -5.54
C ALA A 18 -13.20 -6.25 -6.42
N GLY A 19 -12.18 -6.35 -7.28
CA GLY A 19 -11.73 -5.30 -8.19
C GLY A 19 -10.61 -4.42 -7.62
N ALA A 20 -9.74 -4.97 -6.76
CA ALA A 20 -8.51 -4.30 -6.38
C ALA A 20 -7.57 -4.15 -7.59
N ASP A 21 -6.93 -2.99 -7.73
CA ASP A 21 -5.97 -2.72 -8.81
C ASP A 21 -4.56 -3.22 -8.43
N ALA A 22 -4.30 -3.35 -7.12
CA ALA A 22 -3.02 -3.83 -6.59
C ALA A 22 -3.20 -4.62 -5.30
N VAL A 23 -2.28 -5.57 -5.07
CA VAL A 23 -2.14 -6.30 -3.80
C VAL A 23 -0.72 -6.17 -3.27
N GLY A 24 -0.59 -6.06 -1.94
CA GLY A 24 0.69 -5.91 -1.27
C GLY A 24 1.03 -7.09 -0.37
N VAL A 25 2.27 -7.60 -0.47
CA VAL A 25 2.86 -8.54 0.48
C VAL A 25 3.92 -7.83 1.32
N ILE A 26 3.96 -8.08 2.62
CA ILE A 26 4.89 -7.44 3.53
C ILE A 26 6.09 -8.37 3.79
N LEU A 27 7.26 -7.92 3.35
CA LEU A 27 8.51 -8.69 3.44
C LEU A 27 9.37 -8.28 4.65
N TRP A 28 8.83 -7.43 5.53
CA TRP A 28 9.51 -6.93 6.73
C TRP A 28 9.32 -7.84 7.94
N GLY A 29 10.44 -8.26 8.56
CA GLY A 29 10.48 -9.27 9.60
C GLY A 29 9.68 -9.01 10.89
N ARG A 30 9.41 -7.75 11.24
CA ARG A 30 8.68 -7.35 12.45
C ARG A 30 7.17 -7.18 12.24
N SER A 31 6.68 -7.27 11.01
CA SER A 31 5.25 -7.13 10.73
C SER A 31 4.49 -8.39 11.16
N PRO A 32 3.32 -8.28 11.80
CA PRO A 32 2.44 -9.44 12.06
C PRO A 32 1.85 -10.02 10.76
N ARG A 33 1.98 -9.31 9.63
CA ARG A 33 1.54 -9.72 8.29
C ARG A 33 2.71 -10.13 7.40
N ARG A 34 3.86 -10.38 8.00
CA ARG A 34 5.05 -10.80 7.29
C ARG A 34 4.86 -12.12 6.57
N VAL A 35 5.38 -12.19 5.36
CA VAL A 35 5.59 -13.43 4.60
C VAL A 35 7.03 -13.50 4.12
N ASP A 36 7.60 -14.70 4.02
CA ASP A 36 8.83 -14.92 3.30
C ASP A 36 8.58 -14.97 1.78
N LEU A 37 9.64 -15.01 0.98
CA LEU A 37 9.52 -15.01 -0.48
C LEU A 37 8.77 -16.23 -1.03
N SER A 38 8.83 -17.38 -0.37
CA SER A 38 8.17 -18.60 -0.81
C SER A 38 6.66 -18.53 -0.54
N ALA A 39 6.27 -18.11 0.67
CA ALA A 39 4.88 -17.88 1.03
C ALA A 39 4.26 -16.73 0.19
N ALA A 40 5.00 -15.64 -0.04
CA ALA A 40 4.58 -14.55 -0.91
C ALA A 40 4.34 -15.02 -2.35
N ALA A 41 5.27 -15.83 -2.90
CA ALA A 41 5.11 -16.40 -4.24
C ALA A 41 3.87 -17.30 -4.34
N ALA A 42 3.61 -18.12 -3.31
CA ALA A 42 2.41 -18.97 -3.25
C ALA A 42 1.13 -18.12 -3.19
N ALA A 43 1.11 -17.08 -2.36
CA ALA A 43 -0.05 -16.18 -2.21
C ALA A 43 -0.37 -15.41 -3.50
N LEU A 44 0.65 -15.02 -4.28
CA LEU A 44 0.48 -14.19 -5.47
C LEU A 44 0.35 -14.98 -6.77
N ARG A 45 0.61 -16.31 -6.75
CA ARG A 45 0.72 -17.12 -7.98
C ARG A 45 -0.50 -17.09 -8.87
N SER A 46 -1.69 -17.12 -8.27
CA SER A 46 -2.97 -17.23 -8.98
C SER A 46 -3.57 -15.91 -9.43
N LEU A 47 -2.93 -14.78 -9.11
CA LEU A 47 -3.39 -13.46 -9.55
C LEU A 47 -3.24 -13.30 -11.06
N GLY A 48 -4.27 -12.73 -11.68
CA GLY A 48 -4.27 -12.34 -13.08
C GLY A 48 -3.21 -11.28 -13.42
N PRO A 49 -2.95 -11.05 -14.69
CA PRO A 49 -1.88 -10.16 -15.16
C PRO A 49 -2.19 -8.67 -14.95
N PHE A 50 -3.44 -8.31 -14.70
CA PHE A 50 -3.86 -6.91 -14.55
C PHE A 50 -3.86 -6.40 -13.10
N VAL A 51 -3.56 -7.27 -12.12
CA VAL A 51 -3.41 -6.88 -10.72
C VAL A 51 -1.93 -6.63 -10.42
N GLN A 52 -1.63 -5.40 -10.02
CA GLN A 52 -0.26 -5.01 -9.64
C GLN A 52 0.19 -5.73 -8.36
N ARG A 53 1.34 -6.39 -8.41
CA ARG A 53 1.97 -7.04 -7.26
C ARG A 53 2.93 -6.06 -6.62
N VAL A 54 2.75 -5.75 -5.34
CA VAL A 54 3.55 -4.78 -4.59
C VAL A 54 4.30 -5.49 -3.46
N GLY A 55 5.62 -5.38 -3.44
CA GLY A 55 6.45 -5.81 -2.30
C GLY A 55 6.67 -4.64 -1.33
N VAL A 56 6.31 -4.81 -0.07
CA VAL A 56 6.56 -3.81 0.99
C VAL A 56 7.83 -4.20 1.74
N VAL A 57 8.81 -3.30 1.74
CA VAL A 57 10.12 -3.48 2.38
C VAL A 57 10.40 -2.36 3.38
N VAL A 58 11.24 -2.64 4.37
CA VAL A 58 11.73 -1.68 5.37
C VAL A 58 13.23 -1.94 5.55
N ASP A 59 14.05 -0.97 5.15
CA ASP A 59 15.51 -0.97 5.28
C ASP A 59 16.16 -2.29 4.81
N ALA A 60 15.62 -2.87 3.72
CA ALA A 60 16.06 -4.15 3.21
C ALA A 60 17.30 -4.00 2.31
N PRO A 61 18.21 -5.01 2.29
CA PRO A 61 19.35 -5.01 1.37
C PRO A 61 18.92 -4.98 -0.10
N GLU A 62 19.66 -4.29 -0.94
CA GLU A 62 19.40 -4.16 -2.37
C GLU A 62 19.29 -5.54 -3.06
N THR A 63 20.17 -6.47 -2.73
CA THR A 63 20.16 -7.85 -3.26
C THR A 63 18.86 -8.57 -2.96
N PHE A 64 18.31 -8.43 -1.74
CA PHE A 64 17.03 -9.00 -1.35
C PHE A 64 15.87 -8.38 -2.15
N ILE A 65 15.90 -7.06 -2.36
CA ILE A 65 14.85 -6.36 -3.13
C ILE A 65 14.86 -6.86 -4.58
N HIS A 66 16.05 -7.01 -5.20
CA HIS A 66 16.17 -7.55 -6.55
C HIS A 66 15.68 -9.01 -6.65
N GLU A 67 15.99 -9.85 -5.67
CA GLU A 67 15.46 -11.20 -5.59
C GLU A 67 13.92 -11.19 -5.49
N ALA A 68 13.36 -10.36 -4.61
CA ALA A 68 11.91 -10.23 -4.43
C ALA A 68 11.22 -9.79 -5.74
N ILE A 69 11.74 -8.75 -6.42
CA ILE A 69 11.21 -8.28 -7.70
C ILE A 69 11.12 -9.43 -8.70
N THR A 70 12.19 -10.21 -8.82
CA THR A 70 12.27 -11.30 -9.81
C THR A 70 11.38 -12.48 -9.43
N ARG A 71 11.48 -12.99 -8.20
CA ARG A 71 10.75 -14.19 -7.74
C ARG A 71 9.25 -13.97 -7.65
N LEU A 72 8.83 -12.79 -7.21
CA LEU A 72 7.40 -12.47 -7.02
C LEU A 72 6.79 -11.79 -8.24
N ARG A 73 7.58 -11.48 -9.27
CA ARG A 73 7.17 -10.71 -10.44
C ARG A 73 6.50 -9.41 -10.02
N LEU A 74 7.17 -8.65 -9.13
CA LEU A 74 6.64 -7.40 -8.62
C LEU A 74 6.58 -6.37 -9.75
N GLY A 75 5.45 -5.64 -9.81
CA GLY A 75 5.32 -4.46 -10.63
C GLY A 75 5.61 -3.17 -9.86
N ALA A 76 5.66 -3.24 -8.51
CA ALA A 76 6.06 -2.11 -7.67
C ALA A 76 6.77 -2.58 -6.39
N VAL A 77 7.66 -1.72 -5.87
CA VAL A 77 8.25 -1.84 -4.53
C VAL A 77 7.83 -0.63 -3.70
N GLN A 78 7.29 -0.89 -2.52
CA GLN A 78 6.94 0.13 -1.54
C GLN A 78 7.99 0.16 -0.44
N PHE A 79 8.74 1.25 -0.36
CA PHE A 79 9.72 1.53 0.66
C PHE A 79 9.06 2.19 1.86
N HIS A 80 9.14 1.57 3.02
CA HIS A 80 8.44 1.99 4.24
C HIS A 80 9.38 2.18 5.45
N GLY A 81 10.69 2.20 5.20
CA GLY A 81 11.75 2.41 6.20
C GLY A 81 12.38 3.81 6.11
N HIS A 82 13.69 3.85 6.27
CA HIS A 82 14.48 5.09 6.22
C HIS A 82 15.31 5.19 4.92
N GLU A 83 14.92 4.44 3.90
CA GLU A 83 15.65 4.38 2.64
C GLU A 83 15.80 5.79 2.03
N GLU A 84 17.05 6.14 1.69
CA GLU A 84 17.38 7.42 1.07
C GLU A 84 16.92 7.47 -0.41
N PRO A 85 16.61 8.67 -0.94
CA PRO A 85 16.18 8.82 -2.34
C PRO A 85 17.17 8.23 -3.33
N ALA A 86 18.49 8.38 -3.10
CA ALA A 86 19.53 7.82 -3.95
C ALA A 86 19.53 6.28 -3.99
N PHE A 87 19.14 5.63 -2.89
CA PHE A 87 18.97 4.17 -2.83
C PHE A 87 17.76 3.70 -3.61
N MET A 88 16.64 4.44 -3.55
CA MET A 88 15.39 4.06 -4.21
C MET A 88 15.40 4.30 -5.72
N ALA A 89 16.05 5.37 -6.17
CA ALA A 89 15.99 5.84 -7.56
C ALA A 89 16.34 4.78 -8.62
N PRO A 90 17.38 3.94 -8.45
CA PRO A 90 17.74 2.92 -9.46
C PRO A 90 16.65 1.87 -9.72
N PHE A 91 15.80 1.58 -8.72
CA PHE A 91 14.73 0.58 -8.90
C PHE A 91 13.68 1.00 -9.91
N ARG A 92 13.51 2.32 -10.17
CA ARG A 92 12.56 2.84 -11.16
C ARG A 92 12.82 2.35 -12.58
N ALA A 93 14.03 1.91 -12.89
CA ALA A 93 14.33 1.29 -14.18
C ALA A 93 13.67 -0.09 -14.39
N ARG A 94 13.14 -0.71 -13.31
CA ARG A 94 12.59 -2.08 -13.35
C ARG A 94 11.16 -2.19 -12.87
N VAL A 95 10.78 -1.39 -11.87
CA VAL A 95 9.46 -1.46 -11.19
C VAL A 95 9.04 -0.06 -10.78
N ALA A 96 7.75 0.15 -10.56
CA ALA A 96 7.29 1.37 -9.92
C ALA A 96 7.79 1.46 -8.47
N VAL A 97 8.23 2.64 -8.06
CA VAL A 97 8.75 2.93 -6.73
C VAL A 97 7.73 3.75 -5.96
N ILE A 98 7.28 3.22 -4.83
CA ILE A 98 6.35 3.87 -3.92
C ILE A 98 7.10 4.21 -2.63
N ARG A 99 7.08 5.48 -2.21
CA ARG A 99 7.58 5.89 -0.90
C ARG A 99 6.43 5.98 0.08
N ALA A 100 6.45 5.18 1.14
CA ALA A 100 5.49 5.29 2.24
C ALA A 100 6.04 6.20 3.34
N LEU A 101 5.19 7.09 3.86
CA LEU A 101 5.52 8.07 4.88
C LEU A 101 4.37 8.19 5.87
N SER A 102 4.70 8.41 7.15
CA SER A 102 3.69 8.80 8.13
C SER A 102 3.31 10.27 7.93
N TYR A 103 2.02 10.56 8.00
CA TYR A 103 1.55 11.94 8.00
C TYR A 103 2.01 12.65 9.27
N GLY A 104 2.49 13.88 9.12
CA GLY A 104 2.83 14.77 10.23
C GLY A 104 2.80 16.23 9.78
N PRO A 105 2.64 17.18 10.71
CA PRO A 105 2.63 18.61 10.39
C PRO A 105 3.96 19.08 9.80
N GLU A 106 5.05 18.36 10.10
CA GLU A 106 6.42 18.63 9.66
C GLU A 106 6.70 18.15 8.23
N LEU A 107 5.77 17.44 7.55
CA LEU A 107 5.99 16.98 6.17
C LEU A 107 6.18 18.18 5.23
N ASP A 108 7.37 18.25 4.65
CA ASP A 108 7.70 19.24 3.60
C ASP A 108 7.19 18.75 2.24
N LEU A 109 6.03 19.24 1.83
CA LEU A 109 5.38 18.84 0.57
C LEU A 109 6.24 19.21 -0.64
N GLY A 110 6.98 20.33 -0.59
CA GLY A 110 7.88 20.72 -1.67
C GLY A 110 9.06 19.76 -1.85
N ARG A 111 9.59 19.20 -0.75
CA ARG A 111 10.60 18.14 -0.80
C ARG A 111 9.99 16.83 -1.31
N LEU A 112 8.79 16.47 -0.85
CA LEU A 112 8.12 15.24 -1.27
C LEU A 112 7.82 15.21 -2.76
N ALA A 113 7.37 16.32 -3.34
CA ALA A 113 7.09 16.43 -4.77
C ALA A 113 8.34 16.25 -5.67
N ARG A 114 9.54 16.37 -5.11
CA ARG A 114 10.82 16.20 -5.83
C ARG A 114 11.49 14.84 -5.61
N LEU A 115 10.86 13.94 -4.83
CA LEU A 115 11.41 12.60 -4.64
C LEU A 115 11.41 11.83 -5.97
N PRO A 116 12.46 11.05 -6.26
CA PRO A 116 12.54 10.22 -7.46
C PRO A 116 11.70 8.93 -7.29
N VAL A 117 10.40 9.09 -7.10
CA VAL A 117 9.43 7.99 -6.89
C VAL A 117 8.25 8.15 -7.83
N ASP A 118 7.50 7.09 -8.05
CA ASP A 118 6.34 7.09 -8.94
C ASP A 118 5.03 7.38 -8.18
N ALA A 119 5.01 7.12 -6.87
CA ALA A 119 3.91 7.50 -5.99
C ALA A 119 4.38 7.69 -4.55
N LEU A 120 3.63 8.53 -3.82
CA LEU A 120 3.74 8.69 -2.37
C LEU A 120 2.57 7.96 -1.71
N LEU A 121 2.84 7.14 -0.70
CA LEU A 121 1.80 6.58 0.16
C LEU A 121 1.87 7.29 1.50
N ILE A 122 0.80 7.99 1.88
CA ILE A 122 0.73 8.72 3.14
C ILE A 122 -0.15 7.93 4.11
N ASP A 123 0.50 7.40 5.15
CA ASP A 123 -0.15 6.65 6.22
C ASP A 123 -0.50 7.59 7.38
N GLY A 124 -1.58 7.31 8.10
CA GLY A 124 -1.97 8.08 9.27
C GLY A 124 -0.88 8.13 10.35
N LEU A 125 -1.05 9.00 11.34
CA LEU A 125 -0.08 9.27 12.42
C LEU A 125 0.40 8.03 13.19
N ARG A 126 -0.33 6.90 13.12
CA ARG A 126 0.04 5.62 13.76
C ARG A 126 -0.15 4.48 12.76
N PRO A 127 0.86 4.18 11.94
CA PRO A 127 0.80 3.09 10.99
C PRO A 127 0.35 1.78 11.64
N GLY A 128 -0.67 1.12 11.07
CA GLY A 128 -1.17 -0.16 11.56
C GLY A 128 -2.05 -0.11 12.81
N SER A 129 -2.31 1.05 13.41
CA SER A 129 -3.15 1.18 14.63
C SER A 129 -4.66 1.03 14.36
N GLY A 130 -5.09 1.16 13.12
CA GLY A 130 -6.52 1.16 12.76
C GLY A 130 -7.29 2.41 13.20
N GLN A 131 -6.64 3.40 13.84
CA GLN A 131 -7.28 4.66 14.21
C GLN A 131 -7.49 5.54 12.98
N ALA A 132 -8.69 6.14 12.89
CA ALA A 132 -9.01 7.06 11.80
C ALA A 132 -8.10 8.29 11.87
N PHE A 133 -7.59 8.66 10.71
CA PHE A 133 -6.81 9.86 10.50
C PHE A 133 -7.73 11.11 10.51
N ASP A 134 -7.27 12.23 11.07
CA ASP A 134 -7.96 13.51 10.94
C ASP A 134 -7.76 14.07 9.53
N TRP A 135 -8.73 13.81 8.67
CA TRP A 135 -8.66 14.21 7.25
C TRP A 135 -8.76 15.73 7.07
N SER A 136 -9.31 16.47 8.04
CA SER A 136 -9.38 17.93 7.96
C SER A 136 -7.99 18.56 7.95
N ALA A 137 -7.06 17.99 8.73
CA ALA A 137 -5.68 18.43 8.78
C ALA A 137 -4.88 18.03 7.51
N ALA A 138 -5.37 17.05 6.73
CA ALA A 138 -4.67 16.52 5.57
C ALA A 138 -5.03 17.18 4.24
N THR A 139 -5.93 18.17 4.22
CA THR A 139 -6.34 18.88 2.98
C THR A 139 -5.17 19.47 2.22
N ARG A 140 -4.08 19.84 2.92
CA ARG A 140 -2.84 20.32 2.28
C ARG A 140 -2.18 19.29 1.36
N LEU A 141 -2.46 17.99 1.55
CA LEU A 141 -1.94 16.92 0.68
C LEU A 141 -2.51 16.99 -0.74
N GLY A 142 -3.61 17.69 -0.96
CA GLY A 142 -4.15 17.96 -2.29
C GLY A 142 -3.20 18.75 -3.20
N ALA A 143 -2.13 19.34 -2.65
CA ALA A 143 -1.05 19.96 -3.44
C ALA A 143 -0.04 18.92 -4.00
N LEU A 144 -0.10 17.65 -3.56
CA LEU A 144 0.75 16.58 -4.07
C LEU A 144 0.05 15.87 -5.23
N GLU A 145 0.78 15.63 -6.30
CA GLU A 145 0.33 14.74 -7.37
C GLU A 145 0.71 13.29 -7.05
N GLY A 146 -0.10 12.33 -7.51
CA GLY A 146 0.27 10.92 -7.47
C GLY A 146 0.35 10.30 -6.06
N TRP A 147 -0.38 10.83 -5.07
CA TRP A 147 -0.35 10.27 -3.72
C TRP A 147 -1.50 9.30 -3.42
N VAL A 148 -1.21 8.35 -2.54
CA VAL A 148 -2.12 7.30 -2.08
C VAL A 148 -2.40 7.49 -0.60
N LEU A 149 -3.67 7.50 -0.21
CA LEU A 149 -4.10 7.59 1.17
C LEU A 149 -4.08 6.21 1.83
N ALA A 150 -3.44 6.11 2.99
CA ALA A 150 -3.45 4.95 3.86
C ALA A 150 -3.74 5.35 5.31
N GLY A 151 -3.82 4.36 6.20
CA GLY A 151 -4.00 4.57 7.64
C GLY A 151 -5.46 4.62 8.09
N GLY A 152 -5.90 3.60 8.82
CA GLY A 152 -7.20 3.52 9.46
C GLY A 152 -8.40 3.51 8.51
N LEU A 153 -8.19 3.27 7.22
CA LEU A 153 -9.28 3.17 6.25
C LEU A 153 -10.08 1.87 6.46
N ARG A 154 -11.41 1.99 6.36
CA ARG A 154 -12.39 0.92 6.53
C ARG A 154 -13.57 1.13 5.57
N PRO A 155 -14.43 0.11 5.37
CA PRO A 155 -15.60 0.23 4.48
C PRO A 155 -16.54 1.40 4.83
N ASP A 156 -16.63 1.76 6.11
CA ASP A 156 -17.52 2.79 6.62
C ASP A 156 -16.98 4.23 6.48
N ASN A 157 -15.66 4.38 6.26
CA ASN A 157 -15.04 5.71 6.22
C ASN A 157 -14.35 6.06 4.89
N VAL A 158 -13.99 5.07 4.07
CA VAL A 158 -13.19 5.30 2.85
C VAL A 158 -13.86 6.23 1.85
N ALA A 159 -15.18 6.14 1.67
CA ALA A 159 -15.89 7.01 0.73
C ALA A 159 -15.84 8.49 1.16
N ALA A 160 -15.96 8.77 2.45
CA ALA A 160 -15.83 10.13 2.99
C ALA A 160 -14.38 10.65 2.82
N ALA A 161 -13.38 9.79 3.09
CA ALA A 161 -11.97 10.12 2.92
C ALA A 161 -11.63 10.46 1.45
N VAL A 162 -12.10 9.65 0.51
CA VAL A 162 -11.88 9.90 -0.93
C VAL A 162 -12.51 11.21 -1.37
N ARG A 163 -13.75 11.48 -0.99
CA ARG A 163 -14.41 12.75 -1.33
C ARG A 163 -13.72 13.98 -0.73
N ALA A 164 -13.26 13.87 0.51
CA ALA A 164 -12.62 14.99 1.21
C ALA A 164 -11.22 15.32 0.68
N LEU A 165 -10.43 14.30 0.36
CA LEU A 165 -8.99 14.45 0.09
C LEU A 165 -8.60 14.22 -1.38
N GLN A 166 -9.48 13.65 -2.20
CA GLN A 166 -9.26 13.40 -3.63
C GLN A 166 -7.90 12.74 -3.93
N PRO A 167 -7.47 11.67 -3.19
CA PRO A 167 -6.19 11.02 -3.45
C PRO A 167 -6.22 10.29 -4.81
N MET A 168 -5.05 10.07 -5.42
CA MET A 168 -4.94 9.23 -6.62
C MET A 168 -5.40 7.79 -6.34
N GLY A 169 -5.18 7.30 -5.12
CA GLY A 169 -5.55 5.96 -4.71
C GLY A 169 -5.74 5.84 -3.20
N VAL A 170 -6.24 4.68 -2.78
CA VAL A 170 -6.35 4.32 -1.35
C VAL A 170 -5.69 2.95 -1.11
N ASP A 171 -5.12 2.77 0.08
CA ASP A 171 -4.51 1.53 0.54
C ASP A 171 -5.16 1.06 1.84
N VAL A 172 -5.53 -0.21 1.92
CA VAL A 172 -6.13 -0.80 3.10
C VAL A 172 -5.42 -2.09 3.52
N ALA A 173 -5.21 -2.25 4.83
CA ALA A 173 -4.71 -3.50 5.41
C ALA A 173 -5.64 -3.98 6.52
N SER A 174 -5.51 -3.45 7.75
CA SER A 174 -6.26 -3.89 8.93
C SER A 174 -7.76 -3.64 8.86
N GLY A 175 -8.19 -2.59 8.16
CA GLY A 175 -9.61 -2.22 8.08
C GLY A 175 -10.52 -3.21 7.36
N VAL A 176 -9.94 -4.25 6.74
CA VAL A 176 -10.63 -5.36 6.07
C VAL A 176 -10.10 -6.72 6.53
N GLU A 177 -9.69 -6.83 7.80
CA GLU A 177 -9.16 -8.06 8.40
C GLU A 177 -10.03 -8.57 9.55
N THR A 178 -10.08 -9.89 9.71
CA THR A 178 -10.59 -10.57 10.91
C THR A 178 -9.48 -10.82 11.93
N ALA A 179 -8.26 -11.00 11.46
CA ALA A 179 -7.04 -11.11 12.24
C ALA A 179 -5.85 -10.63 11.38
N PRO A 180 -4.72 -10.23 11.98
CA PRO A 180 -3.56 -9.79 11.19
C PRO A 180 -3.17 -10.78 10.09
N GLY A 181 -3.22 -10.33 8.83
CA GLY A 181 -2.93 -11.15 7.65
C GLY A 181 -4.09 -12.02 7.16
N VAL A 182 -5.27 -11.98 7.79
CA VAL A 182 -6.47 -12.73 7.39
C VAL A 182 -7.55 -11.75 6.98
N LYS A 183 -7.89 -11.71 5.69
CA LYS A 183 -8.89 -10.76 5.18
C LYS A 183 -10.33 -11.23 5.43
N ASP A 184 -11.18 -10.30 5.88
CA ASP A 184 -12.64 -10.45 5.82
C ASP A 184 -13.09 -10.14 4.39
N GLN A 185 -13.46 -11.18 3.66
CA GLN A 185 -13.85 -11.02 2.24
C GLN A 185 -15.10 -10.15 2.05
N ALA A 186 -16.04 -10.14 3.04
CA ALA A 186 -17.22 -9.29 2.98
C ALA A 186 -16.85 -7.81 3.21
N ALA A 187 -16.03 -7.52 4.21
CA ALA A 187 -15.50 -6.18 4.46
C ALA A 187 -14.67 -5.68 3.27
N LEU A 188 -13.86 -6.55 2.66
CA LEU A 188 -13.04 -6.24 1.50
C LEU A 188 -13.90 -5.82 0.31
N ARG A 189 -14.95 -6.59 -0.03
CA ARG A 189 -15.91 -6.22 -1.10
C ARG A 189 -16.60 -4.88 -0.82
N ARG A 190 -17.07 -4.66 0.42
CA ARG A 190 -17.69 -3.38 0.82
C ARG A 190 -16.71 -2.21 0.71
N PHE A 191 -15.46 -2.40 1.12
CA PHE A 191 -14.41 -1.38 1.01
C PHE A 191 -14.17 -0.98 -0.45
N VAL A 192 -13.99 -1.97 -1.31
CA VAL A 192 -13.73 -1.73 -2.74
C VAL A 192 -14.90 -0.98 -3.38
N ALA A 193 -16.14 -1.43 -3.14
CA ALA A 193 -17.33 -0.79 -3.66
C ALA A 193 -17.44 0.66 -3.17
N ALA A 194 -17.25 0.90 -1.87
CA ALA A 194 -17.32 2.24 -1.28
C ALA A 194 -16.23 3.19 -1.82
N ALA A 195 -15.00 2.69 -1.98
CA ALA A 195 -13.90 3.49 -2.51
C ALA A 195 -14.11 3.87 -3.99
N LYS A 196 -14.62 2.93 -4.82
CA LYS A 196 -14.86 3.18 -6.25
C LYS A 196 -16.08 4.08 -6.50
N SER A 197 -17.13 3.99 -5.68
CA SER A 197 -18.32 4.83 -5.81
C SER A 197 -18.14 6.28 -5.32
N ALA A 198 -17.03 6.57 -4.65
CA ALA A 198 -16.74 7.90 -4.11
C ALA A 198 -16.01 8.85 -5.08
N ARG A 199 -15.60 8.33 -6.25
CA ARG A 199 -14.92 9.07 -7.33
C ARG A 199 -15.90 9.70 -8.31
#